data_f16fce0c9a6b35951fb035284c51da82
#
_entry.id   f16fce0c9a6b35951fb035284c51da82
#
_cell.length_a   1.000
_cell.length_b   1.000
_cell.length_c   1.000
_cell.angle_alpha   90.00
_cell.angle_beta   90.00
_cell.angle_gamma   90.00
#
_symmetry.space_group_name_H-M   'P 1'
#
loop_
_entity.id
_entity.type
_entity.pdbx_description
1 polymer ?
#
loop_
_entity_poly.entity_id
_entity_poly.type
_entity_poly.pdbx_seq_one_letter_code
_entity_poly.pdbx_strand_id
1 'polypeptide(L)'
;MTTKPLIIAHRGASGLVEFENTLASFEKAIELGVPMVEFDVRKTQDNLFVAFHDESIDGMKISDLNYQQILDISRQKGFDVPLVEDVLKLCQGKIKLDIELKEVGYELEIVNLVKKYLDYQDYVIKSFLDAAIIAVKQADNQITTGLLLGVSKPKSLIATRLSEIFPEFRLFITKADFVSPNYQLIKFGFVWRMRLINQNIYVWTINDEKLMVKTVKQGVFALITDRSDLALKLFYSN
;
A
#
# COMPACT_ATOMS: atom_id res chain seq x y z
N MET A 1 -20.54 -3.56 19.22
CA MET A 1 -19.08 -3.44 19.50
C MET A 1 -18.42 -3.06 18.19
N THR A 2 -17.76 -1.91 18.08
CA THR A 2 -16.94 -1.57 16.92
C THR A 2 -15.73 -2.49 16.94
N THR A 3 -15.59 -3.34 15.92
CA THR A 3 -14.39 -4.16 15.76
C THR A 3 -13.18 -3.22 15.63
N LYS A 4 -12.07 -3.55 16.30
CA LYS A 4 -10.83 -2.79 16.18
C LYS A 4 -10.41 -2.77 14.69
N PRO A 5 -10.08 -1.61 14.10
CA PRO A 5 -9.63 -1.56 12.71
C PRO A 5 -8.24 -2.18 12.57
N LEU A 6 -7.92 -2.78 11.42
CA LEU A 6 -6.55 -3.12 11.08
C LEU A 6 -5.75 -1.82 10.89
N ILE A 7 -4.65 -1.64 11.63
CA ILE A 7 -3.74 -0.50 11.45
C ILE A 7 -2.62 -0.92 10.51
N ILE A 8 -2.41 -0.11 9.47
CA ILE A 8 -1.35 -0.30 8.47
C ILE A 8 -0.44 0.92 8.50
N ALA A 9 0.84 0.69 8.79
CA ALA A 9 1.86 1.73 8.78
C ALA A 9 2.24 2.05 7.33
N HIS A 10 1.97 3.28 6.87
CA HIS A 10 2.19 3.74 5.51
C HIS A 10 3.68 3.94 5.24
N ARG A 11 4.24 3.23 4.26
CA ARG A 11 5.66 3.29 3.85
C ARG A 11 6.62 3.04 5.02
N GLY A 12 6.30 2.06 5.84
CA GLY A 12 6.90 1.90 7.15
C GLY A 12 6.22 2.79 8.19
N ALA A 13 6.89 3.05 9.32
CA ALA A 13 6.42 4.03 10.30
C ALA A 13 6.85 5.46 9.88
N SER A 14 6.46 5.90 8.67
CA SER A 14 6.98 7.10 7.98
C SER A 14 6.86 8.38 8.79
N GLY A 15 5.82 8.56 9.59
CA GLY A 15 5.65 9.73 10.46
C GLY A 15 6.53 9.74 11.71
N LEU A 16 7.37 8.72 11.93
CA LEU A 16 8.21 8.55 13.12
C LEU A 16 9.71 8.38 12.78
N VAL A 17 10.06 8.42 11.51
CA VAL A 17 11.42 8.34 10.99
C VAL A 17 11.65 9.44 9.96
N GLU A 18 12.89 9.70 9.63
CA GLU A 18 13.25 10.75 8.66
C GLU A 18 12.90 10.36 7.22
N PHE A 19 13.09 9.07 6.86
CA PHE A 19 12.89 8.59 5.49
C PHE A 19 11.92 7.41 5.46
N GLU A 20 10.88 7.54 4.64
CA GLU A 20 9.91 6.49 4.33
C GLU A 20 10.49 5.40 3.42
N ASN A 21 9.83 4.23 3.33
CA ASN A 21 10.24 3.11 2.47
C ASN A 21 11.72 2.67 2.69
N THR A 22 12.25 2.81 3.90
CA THR A 22 13.59 2.36 4.29
C THR A 22 13.53 1.18 5.26
N LEU A 23 14.60 0.39 5.36
CA LEU A 23 14.65 -0.69 6.36
C LEU A 23 14.39 -0.16 7.77
N ALA A 24 14.95 1.01 8.11
CA ALA A 24 14.71 1.67 9.40
C ALA A 24 13.22 2.00 9.63
N SER A 25 12.48 2.41 8.59
CA SER A 25 11.04 2.67 8.71
C SER A 25 10.23 1.40 8.96
N PHE A 26 10.63 0.28 8.38
CA PHE A 26 10.00 -1.03 8.61
C PHE A 26 10.36 -1.61 9.98
N GLU A 27 11.62 -1.51 10.40
CA GLU A 27 12.07 -1.88 11.75
C GLU A 27 11.28 -1.10 12.80
N LYS A 28 11.06 0.19 12.59
CA LYS A 28 10.25 1.02 13.50
C LYS A 28 8.80 0.56 13.56
N ALA A 29 8.19 0.16 12.45
CA ALA A 29 6.84 -0.40 12.43
C ALA A 29 6.76 -1.75 13.19
N ILE A 30 7.78 -2.61 13.04
CA ILE A 30 7.89 -3.88 13.78
C ILE A 30 8.04 -3.60 15.29
N GLU A 31 8.93 -2.68 15.67
CA GLU A 31 9.15 -2.28 17.07
C GLU A 31 7.87 -1.80 17.76
N LEU A 32 7.05 -1.03 17.03
CA LEU A 32 5.76 -0.55 17.52
C LEU A 32 4.68 -1.63 17.63
N GLY A 33 4.91 -2.81 17.07
CA GLY A 33 3.92 -3.89 17.03
C GLY A 33 2.74 -3.58 16.11
N VAL A 34 2.94 -2.84 15.02
CA VAL A 34 1.89 -2.58 14.03
C VAL A 34 1.53 -3.90 13.35
N PRO A 35 0.23 -4.22 13.14
CA PRO A 35 -0.18 -5.49 12.53
C PRO A 35 0.27 -5.67 11.08
N MET A 36 0.38 -4.58 10.32
CA MET A 36 0.71 -4.60 8.89
C MET A 36 1.47 -3.33 8.50
N VAL A 37 2.40 -3.45 7.56
CA VAL A 37 3.15 -2.32 6.99
C VAL A 37 2.94 -2.27 5.48
N GLU A 38 2.80 -1.07 4.97
CA GLU A 38 2.62 -0.80 3.56
C GLU A 38 3.93 -0.27 2.96
N PHE A 39 4.20 -0.63 1.70
CA PHE A 39 5.29 -0.08 0.91
C PHE A 39 5.06 -0.15 -0.59
N ASP A 40 5.81 0.67 -1.31
CA ASP A 40 5.72 0.89 -2.75
C ASP A 40 6.80 0.10 -3.51
N VAL A 41 6.45 -0.57 -4.61
CA VAL A 41 7.38 -1.34 -5.43
C VAL A 41 7.59 -0.68 -6.78
N ARG A 42 8.87 -0.50 -7.14
CA ARG A 42 9.32 -0.07 -8.48
C ARG A 42 10.39 -1.02 -9.02
N LYS A 43 10.48 -1.08 -10.35
CA LYS A 43 11.47 -1.90 -11.05
C LYS A 43 12.60 -1.02 -11.61
N THR A 44 13.84 -1.42 -11.38
CA THR A 44 15.05 -0.73 -11.87
C THR A 44 15.40 -1.17 -13.29
N GLN A 45 16.31 -0.45 -13.95
CA GLN A 45 16.82 -0.80 -15.29
C GLN A 45 17.45 -2.20 -15.33
N ASP A 46 18.17 -2.59 -14.29
CA ASP A 46 18.81 -3.90 -14.14
C ASP A 46 17.89 -4.98 -13.58
N ASN A 47 16.56 -4.77 -13.67
CA ASN A 47 15.50 -5.72 -13.29
C ASN A 47 15.47 -6.09 -11.80
N LEU A 48 15.94 -5.25 -10.90
CA LEU A 48 15.75 -5.40 -9.48
C LEU A 48 14.49 -4.67 -9.01
N PHE A 49 13.90 -5.12 -7.90
CA PHE A 49 12.76 -4.44 -7.27
C PHE A 49 13.23 -3.67 -6.05
N VAL A 50 12.82 -2.40 -5.97
CA VAL A 50 13.16 -1.48 -4.89
C VAL A 50 11.91 -0.98 -4.19
N ALA A 51 12.01 -0.71 -2.88
CA ALA A 51 10.95 -0.05 -2.13
C ALA A 51 11.11 1.47 -2.28
N PHE A 52 10.31 2.08 -3.18
CA PHE A 52 10.37 3.51 -3.46
C PHE A 52 9.06 4.04 -4.05
N HIS A 53 8.58 5.19 -3.54
CA HIS A 53 7.28 5.74 -3.96
C HIS A 53 7.32 6.45 -5.31
N ASP A 54 8.23 7.42 -5.48
CA ASP A 54 8.21 8.32 -6.63
C ASP A 54 8.68 7.64 -7.91
N GLU A 55 8.19 8.11 -9.06
CA GLU A 55 8.62 7.62 -10.38
C GLU A 55 10.11 7.90 -10.63
N SER A 56 10.63 8.96 -9.98
CA SER A 56 12.00 9.42 -10.18
C SER A 56 12.68 9.78 -8.87
N ILE A 57 14.00 9.64 -8.84
CA ILE A 57 14.87 10.14 -7.81
C ILE A 57 15.80 11.18 -8.44
N ASP A 58 15.85 12.38 -7.86
CA ASP A 58 16.66 13.49 -8.36
C ASP A 58 16.41 13.85 -9.86
N GLY A 59 15.14 13.71 -10.29
CA GLY A 59 14.72 13.99 -11.68
C GLY A 59 14.98 12.86 -12.66
N MET A 60 15.66 11.79 -12.28
CA MET A 60 15.93 10.59 -13.10
C MET A 60 14.96 9.48 -12.77
N LYS A 61 14.34 8.84 -13.77
CA LYS A 61 13.39 7.76 -13.54
C LYS A 61 14.08 6.54 -12.94
N ILE A 62 13.41 5.89 -11.98
CA ILE A 62 13.88 4.65 -11.36
C ILE A 62 14.10 3.57 -12.42
N SER A 63 13.22 3.47 -13.41
CA SER A 63 13.31 2.52 -14.53
C SER A 63 14.53 2.70 -15.45
N ASP A 64 15.13 3.89 -15.45
CA ASP A 64 16.28 4.24 -16.29
C ASP A 64 17.63 4.11 -15.55
N LEU A 65 17.59 3.79 -14.24
CA LEU A 65 18.74 3.66 -13.37
C LEU A 65 18.94 2.20 -12.94
N ASN A 66 20.19 1.75 -12.89
CA ASN A 66 20.52 0.52 -12.18
C ASN A 66 20.52 0.76 -10.65
N TYR A 67 20.48 -0.33 -9.88
CA TYR A 67 20.37 -0.23 -8.43
C TYR A 67 21.52 0.53 -7.77
N GLN A 68 22.76 0.35 -8.25
CA GLN A 68 23.91 1.05 -7.71
C GLN A 68 23.80 2.58 -7.89
N GLN A 69 23.33 3.03 -9.05
CA GLN A 69 23.08 4.46 -9.29
C GLN A 69 21.99 5.02 -8.36
N ILE A 70 20.94 4.25 -8.10
CA ILE A 70 19.88 4.63 -7.14
C ILE A 70 20.47 4.77 -5.73
N LEU A 71 21.30 3.81 -5.29
CA LEU A 71 21.98 3.88 -3.99
C LEU A 71 22.91 5.10 -3.89
N ASP A 72 23.69 5.38 -4.93
CA ASP A 72 24.64 6.51 -4.91
C ASP A 72 23.88 7.85 -4.75
N ILE A 73 22.72 7.99 -5.41
CA ILE A 73 21.87 9.19 -5.31
C ILE A 73 21.20 9.26 -3.94
N SER A 74 20.61 8.16 -3.46
CA SER A 74 19.88 8.16 -2.18
C SER A 74 20.82 8.38 -0.99
N ARG A 75 22.03 7.83 -1.02
CA ARG A 75 23.06 8.04 0.01
C ARG A 75 23.50 9.49 0.12
N GLN A 76 23.58 10.21 -0.99
CA GLN A 76 23.85 11.66 -0.96
C GLN A 76 22.73 12.44 -0.27
N LYS A 77 21.52 11.87 -0.21
CA LYS A 77 20.35 12.42 0.49
C LYS A 77 20.19 11.87 1.93
N GLY A 78 21.09 11.00 2.37
CA GLY A 78 21.14 10.48 3.75
C GLY A 78 20.36 9.18 3.99
N PHE A 79 19.94 8.45 2.95
CA PHE A 79 19.24 7.17 3.10
C PHE A 79 19.64 6.14 2.05
N ASP A 80 19.36 4.88 2.31
CA ASP A 80 19.49 3.81 1.35
C ASP A 80 18.08 3.38 0.88
N VAL A 81 17.87 3.33 -0.44
CA VAL A 81 16.68 2.69 -1.02
C VAL A 81 16.86 1.17 -0.92
N PRO A 82 16.01 0.43 -0.18
CA PRO A 82 16.18 -1.00 0.00
C PRO A 82 15.67 -1.79 -1.20
N LEU A 83 16.28 -2.96 -1.43
CA LEU A 83 15.68 -3.97 -2.29
C LEU A 83 14.40 -4.52 -1.64
N VAL A 84 13.39 -4.80 -2.45
CA VAL A 84 12.16 -5.46 -1.97
C VAL A 84 12.49 -6.80 -1.29
N GLU A 85 13.47 -7.54 -1.80
CA GLU A 85 13.91 -8.80 -1.19
C GLU A 85 14.41 -8.62 0.25
N ASP A 86 15.10 -7.51 0.55
CA ASP A 86 15.58 -7.21 1.90
C ASP A 86 14.41 -6.81 2.82
N VAL A 87 13.42 -6.09 2.30
CA VAL A 87 12.18 -5.79 3.03
C VAL A 87 11.43 -7.09 3.37
N LEU A 88 11.28 -8.01 2.39
CA LEU A 88 10.64 -9.31 2.62
C LEU A 88 11.34 -10.11 3.71
N LYS A 89 12.67 -10.22 3.66
CA LYS A 89 13.49 -10.92 4.66
C LYS A 89 13.34 -10.29 6.06
N LEU A 90 13.35 -8.96 6.14
CA LEU A 90 13.20 -8.23 7.39
C LEU A 90 11.84 -8.49 8.04
N CYS A 91 10.76 -8.47 7.23
CA CYS A 91 9.38 -8.52 7.71
C CYS A 91 8.87 -9.95 7.92
N GLN A 92 9.47 -10.96 7.28
CA GLN A 92 9.04 -12.37 7.33
C GLN A 92 8.84 -12.85 8.78
N GLY A 93 7.64 -13.34 9.09
CA GLY A 93 7.26 -13.83 10.40
C GLY A 93 7.13 -12.77 11.50
N LYS A 94 7.31 -11.48 11.19
CA LYS A 94 7.26 -10.38 12.18
C LYS A 94 6.10 -9.42 11.95
N ILE A 95 5.75 -9.10 10.70
CA ILE A 95 4.72 -8.14 10.35
C ILE A 95 4.15 -8.47 8.96
N LYS A 96 2.83 -8.27 8.77
CA LYS A 96 2.20 -8.47 7.45
C LYS A 96 2.51 -7.32 6.50
N LEU A 97 2.44 -7.59 5.20
CA LEU A 97 2.80 -6.64 4.15
C LEU A 97 1.60 -6.25 3.27
N ASP A 98 1.44 -4.95 3.02
CA ASP A 98 0.53 -4.35 2.03
C ASP A 98 1.38 -3.76 0.90
N ILE A 99 1.50 -4.48 -0.22
CA ILE A 99 2.47 -4.22 -1.29
C ILE A 99 1.79 -3.45 -2.43
N GLU A 100 2.19 -2.20 -2.68
CA GLU A 100 1.69 -1.40 -3.80
C GLU A 100 2.56 -1.58 -5.05
N LEU A 101 1.97 -2.05 -6.16
CA LEU A 101 2.62 -2.05 -7.46
C LEU A 101 2.38 -0.71 -8.18
N LYS A 102 3.47 -0.01 -8.49
CA LYS A 102 3.44 1.33 -9.11
C LYS A 102 3.34 1.30 -10.65
N GLU A 103 3.78 0.23 -11.28
CA GLU A 103 3.77 0.03 -12.72
C GLU A 103 3.18 -1.34 -13.08
N VAL A 104 3.00 -1.56 -14.39
CA VAL A 104 2.61 -2.85 -14.99
C VAL A 104 3.81 -3.52 -15.67
N GLY A 105 3.71 -4.84 -15.88
CA GLY A 105 4.66 -5.61 -16.69
C GLY A 105 5.70 -6.39 -15.90
N TYR A 106 5.59 -6.40 -14.55
CA TYR A 106 6.45 -7.20 -13.68
C TYR A 106 5.68 -8.03 -12.62
N GLU A 107 4.37 -8.13 -12.78
CA GLU A 107 3.49 -8.72 -11.76
C GLU A 107 3.84 -10.18 -11.46
N LEU A 108 4.14 -10.99 -12.49
CA LEU A 108 4.55 -12.37 -12.30
C LEU A 108 5.88 -12.49 -11.55
N GLU A 109 6.83 -11.62 -11.87
CA GLU A 109 8.16 -11.61 -11.24
C GLU A 109 8.07 -11.26 -9.76
N ILE A 110 7.29 -10.20 -9.41
CA ILE A 110 7.10 -9.80 -8.02
C ILE A 110 6.29 -10.82 -7.22
N VAL A 111 5.25 -11.43 -7.81
CA VAL A 111 4.49 -12.51 -7.19
C VAL A 111 5.40 -13.68 -6.85
N ASN A 112 6.26 -14.10 -7.78
CA ASN A 112 7.21 -15.17 -7.55
C ASN A 112 8.23 -14.82 -6.47
N LEU A 113 8.69 -13.56 -6.40
CA LEU A 113 9.60 -13.11 -5.37
C LEU A 113 8.95 -13.14 -3.99
N VAL A 114 7.75 -12.58 -3.85
CA VAL A 114 7.02 -12.53 -2.56
C VAL A 114 6.74 -13.92 -2.03
N LYS A 115 6.29 -14.84 -2.88
CA LYS A 115 5.98 -16.25 -2.51
C LYS A 115 7.18 -17.07 -2.03
N LYS A 116 8.43 -16.64 -2.26
CA LYS A 116 9.62 -17.27 -1.67
C LYS A 116 9.75 -17.03 -0.18
N TYR A 117 9.16 -15.95 0.34
CA TYR A 117 9.35 -15.49 1.70
C TYR A 117 8.09 -15.50 2.55
N LEU A 118 6.90 -15.38 1.92
CA LEU A 118 5.64 -15.13 2.63
C LEU A 118 4.55 -16.11 2.21
N ASP A 119 3.72 -16.50 3.19
CA ASP A 119 2.48 -17.22 2.97
C ASP A 119 1.36 -16.24 2.56
N TYR A 120 0.32 -16.73 1.87
CA TYR A 120 -0.80 -15.90 1.35
C TYR A 120 -1.50 -15.03 2.40
N GLN A 121 -1.50 -15.46 3.66
CA GLN A 121 -2.13 -14.74 4.78
C GLN A 121 -1.29 -13.58 5.32
N ASP A 122 -0.01 -13.48 4.91
CA ASP A 122 0.94 -12.51 5.44
C ASP A 122 1.14 -11.30 4.53
N TYR A 123 0.52 -11.30 3.35
CA TYR A 123 0.59 -10.15 2.46
C TYR A 123 -0.68 -9.94 1.65
N VAL A 124 -0.82 -8.72 1.15
CA VAL A 124 -1.77 -8.34 0.11
C VAL A 124 -1.01 -7.54 -0.97
N ILE A 125 -1.53 -7.55 -2.19
CA ILE A 125 -0.99 -6.74 -3.29
C ILE A 125 -2.07 -5.76 -3.76
N LYS A 126 -1.72 -4.49 -3.91
CA LYS A 126 -2.64 -3.46 -4.39
C LYS A 126 -2.04 -2.61 -5.50
N SER A 127 -2.87 -1.93 -6.27
CA SER A 127 -2.44 -0.97 -7.29
C SER A 127 -3.56 0.01 -7.65
N PHE A 128 -3.20 1.18 -8.16
CA PHE A 128 -4.11 2.08 -8.88
C PHE A 128 -4.46 1.57 -10.27
N LEU A 129 -3.64 0.67 -10.81
CA LEU A 129 -3.71 0.16 -12.18
C LEU A 129 -4.54 -1.13 -12.24
N ASP A 130 -5.72 -1.05 -12.85
CA ASP A 130 -6.59 -2.23 -13.03
C ASP A 130 -5.85 -3.39 -13.72
N ALA A 131 -4.99 -3.07 -14.70
CA ALA A 131 -4.19 -4.07 -15.41
C ALA A 131 -3.23 -4.83 -14.49
N ALA A 132 -2.60 -4.15 -13.52
CA ALA A 132 -1.72 -4.79 -12.54
C ALA A 132 -2.50 -5.78 -11.66
N ILE A 133 -3.68 -5.37 -11.15
CA ILE A 133 -4.53 -6.25 -10.34
C ILE A 133 -4.99 -7.48 -11.14
N ILE A 134 -5.43 -7.28 -12.37
CA ILE A 134 -5.83 -8.38 -13.28
C ILE A 134 -4.65 -9.34 -13.51
N ALA A 135 -3.45 -8.81 -13.79
CA ALA A 135 -2.27 -9.63 -14.03
C ALA A 135 -1.83 -10.40 -12.77
N VAL A 136 -1.90 -9.81 -11.57
CA VAL A 136 -1.66 -10.54 -10.31
C VAL A 136 -2.66 -11.67 -10.13
N LYS A 137 -3.97 -11.42 -10.34
CA LYS A 137 -5.01 -12.46 -10.25
C LYS A 137 -4.85 -13.56 -11.30
N GLN A 138 -4.34 -13.25 -12.49
CA GLN A 138 -4.02 -14.24 -13.53
C GLN A 138 -2.77 -15.06 -13.17
N ALA A 139 -1.77 -14.44 -12.55
CA ALA A 139 -0.58 -15.13 -12.08
C ALA A 139 -0.88 -16.08 -10.91
N ASP A 140 -1.70 -15.63 -9.96
CA ASP A 140 -2.14 -16.45 -8.83
C ASP A 140 -3.42 -15.87 -8.20
N ASN A 141 -4.55 -16.55 -8.36
CA ASN A 141 -5.85 -16.08 -7.87
C ASN A 141 -6.05 -16.21 -6.36
N GLN A 142 -5.15 -16.90 -5.65
CA GLN A 142 -5.20 -17.01 -4.19
C GLN A 142 -4.69 -15.74 -3.49
N ILE A 143 -3.91 -14.90 -4.21
CA ILE A 143 -3.40 -13.64 -3.64
C ILE A 143 -4.55 -12.68 -3.38
N THR A 144 -4.61 -12.18 -2.16
CA THR A 144 -5.53 -11.10 -1.80
C THR A 144 -5.09 -9.79 -2.47
N THR A 145 -5.97 -9.21 -3.31
CA THR A 145 -5.63 -8.01 -4.08
C THR A 145 -6.54 -6.84 -3.75
N GLY A 146 -6.00 -5.62 -3.82
CA GLY A 146 -6.69 -4.37 -3.53
C GLY A 146 -6.69 -3.38 -4.69
N LEU A 147 -7.85 -2.75 -4.92
CA LEU A 147 -7.98 -1.67 -5.88
C LEU A 147 -7.82 -0.32 -5.19
N LEU A 148 -6.71 0.39 -5.48
CA LEU A 148 -6.45 1.74 -4.98
C LEU A 148 -7.29 2.78 -5.73
N LEU A 149 -7.84 3.74 -4.99
CA LEU A 149 -8.65 4.84 -5.52
C LEU A 149 -8.15 6.17 -4.94
N GLY A 150 -8.04 7.20 -5.79
CA GLY A 150 -7.58 8.52 -5.38
C GLY A 150 -6.35 9.00 -6.15
N VAL A 151 -6.27 8.69 -7.44
CA VAL A 151 -5.17 9.13 -8.31
C VAL A 151 -4.97 10.65 -8.22
N SER A 152 -3.76 11.10 -7.92
CA SER A 152 -3.43 12.53 -7.73
C SER A 152 -3.46 13.34 -9.01
N LYS A 153 -3.03 12.74 -10.14
CA LYS A 153 -2.96 13.39 -11.46
C LYS A 153 -3.76 12.58 -12.50
N PRO A 154 -5.10 12.67 -12.51
CA PRO A 154 -5.92 11.93 -13.45
C PRO A 154 -5.86 12.49 -14.86
N LYS A 155 -5.90 11.61 -15.88
CA LYS A 155 -5.98 12.00 -17.30
C LYS A 155 -7.28 12.78 -17.61
N SER A 156 -8.39 12.37 -16.99
CA SER A 156 -9.68 13.06 -17.03
C SER A 156 -10.23 13.15 -15.61
N LEU A 157 -10.29 14.36 -15.06
CA LEU A 157 -10.70 14.57 -13.67
C LEU A 157 -12.11 13.99 -13.39
N ILE A 158 -13.08 14.33 -14.24
CA ILE A 158 -14.50 13.94 -14.02
C ILE A 158 -14.65 12.42 -14.15
N ALA A 159 -14.19 11.83 -15.26
CA ALA A 159 -14.33 10.40 -15.52
C ALA A 159 -13.58 9.57 -14.44
N THR A 160 -12.36 9.97 -14.07
CA THR A 160 -11.59 9.29 -13.03
C THR A 160 -12.31 9.37 -11.68
N ARG A 161 -12.75 10.58 -11.26
CA ARG A 161 -13.45 10.74 -9.97
C ARG A 161 -14.77 9.98 -9.91
N LEU A 162 -15.53 9.92 -11.01
CA LEU A 162 -16.74 9.10 -11.07
C LEU A 162 -16.41 7.61 -10.91
N SER A 163 -15.40 7.11 -11.62
CA SER A 163 -14.96 5.70 -11.51
C SER A 163 -14.35 5.34 -10.15
N GLU A 164 -13.84 6.33 -9.41
CA GLU A 164 -13.30 6.14 -8.06
C GLU A 164 -14.39 6.22 -6.98
N ILE A 165 -15.39 7.10 -7.16
CA ILE A 165 -16.55 7.20 -6.24
C ILE A 165 -17.50 6.01 -6.43
N PHE A 166 -17.60 5.49 -7.66
CA PHE A 166 -18.43 4.33 -8.05
C PHE A 166 -17.54 3.21 -8.62
N PRO A 167 -16.74 2.51 -7.76
CA PRO A 167 -15.74 1.56 -8.22
C PRO A 167 -16.30 0.16 -8.56
N GLU A 168 -17.62 -0.06 -8.41
CA GLU A 168 -18.24 -1.38 -8.52
C GLU A 168 -17.89 -2.09 -9.83
N PHE A 169 -17.91 -1.34 -10.94
CA PHE A 169 -17.55 -1.90 -12.25
C PHE A 169 -16.04 -2.28 -12.33
N ARG A 170 -15.16 -1.44 -11.78
CA ARG A 170 -13.71 -1.75 -11.72
C ARG A 170 -13.44 -2.96 -10.84
N LEU A 171 -14.10 -3.07 -9.67
CA LEU A 171 -14.02 -4.22 -8.78
C LEU A 171 -14.50 -5.51 -9.47
N PHE A 172 -15.58 -5.43 -10.24
CA PHE A 172 -16.08 -6.57 -11.02
C PHE A 172 -15.07 -7.05 -12.08
N ILE A 173 -14.45 -6.12 -12.81
CA ILE A 173 -13.47 -6.47 -13.86
C ILE A 173 -12.15 -6.98 -13.25
N THR A 174 -11.62 -6.29 -12.25
CA THR A 174 -10.33 -6.61 -11.64
C THR A 174 -10.38 -7.82 -10.73
N LYS A 175 -11.57 -8.17 -10.23
CA LYS A 175 -11.79 -9.18 -9.18
C LYS A 175 -10.98 -8.89 -7.92
N ALA A 176 -10.74 -7.61 -7.62
CA ALA A 176 -10.07 -7.20 -6.40
C ALA A 176 -10.88 -7.61 -5.17
N ASP A 177 -10.20 -8.11 -4.14
CA ASP A 177 -10.82 -8.63 -2.91
C ASP A 177 -11.17 -7.51 -1.92
N PHE A 178 -10.52 -6.35 -2.04
CA PHE A 178 -10.82 -5.16 -1.25
C PHE A 178 -10.63 -3.88 -2.05
N VAL A 179 -11.18 -2.79 -1.53
CA VAL A 179 -11.01 -1.45 -2.10
C VAL A 179 -10.22 -0.57 -1.13
N SER A 180 -9.28 0.22 -1.69
CA SER A 180 -8.43 1.12 -0.89
C SER A 180 -8.58 2.57 -1.34
N PRO A 181 -9.65 3.28 -0.88
CA PRO A 181 -9.89 4.66 -1.26
C PRO A 181 -9.07 5.66 -0.45
N ASN A 182 -8.68 6.77 -1.09
CA ASN A 182 -8.36 7.99 -0.37
C ASN A 182 -9.57 8.41 0.46
N TYR A 183 -9.36 8.87 1.70
CA TYR A 183 -10.44 9.23 2.64
C TYR A 183 -11.42 10.28 2.08
N GLN A 184 -10.98 11.13 1.15
CA GLN A 184 -11.81 12.15 0.53
C GLN A 184 -12.88 11.57 -0.42
N LEU A 185 -12.70 10.33 -0.88
CA LEU A 185 -13.63 9.62 -1.75
C LEU A 185 -14.77 8.93 -0.99
N ILE A 186 -14.70 8.86 0.34
CA ILE A 186 -15.72 8.25 1.18
C ILE A 186 -16.93 9.18 1.29
N LYS A 187 -17.70 9.26 0.21
CA LYS A 187 -18.90 10.12 0.04
C LYS A 187 -20.02 9.31 -0.62
N PHE A 188 -21.19 9.89 -0.70
CA PHE A 188 -22.35 9.33 -1.43
C PHE A 188 -22.66 7.86 -1.06
N GLY A 189 -22.61 7.54 0.23
CA GLY A 189 -22.90 6.18 0.71
C GLY A 189 -21.85 5.14 0.36
N PHE A 190 -20.61 5.53 0.04
CA PHE A 190 -19.51 4.65 -0.38
C PHE A 190 -19.38 3.42 0.53
N VAL A 191 -19.25 3.63 1.85
CA VAL A 191 -19.09 2.53 2.81
C VAL A 191 -20.27 1.55 2.79
N TRP A 192 -21.50 2.08 2.71
CA TRP A 192 -22.70 1.27 2.63
C TRP A 192 -22.74 0.43 1.34
N ARG A 193 -22.43 1.02 0.18
CA ARG A 193 -22.38 0.30 -1.10
C ARG A 193 -21.32 -0.80 -1.11
N MET A 194 -20.11 -0.53 -0.59
CA MET A 194 -19.05 -1.54 -0.50
C MET A 194 -19.46 -2.71 0.41
N ARG A 195 -20.17 -2.42 1.51
CA ARG A 195 -20.74 -3.48 2.36
C ARG A 195 -21.77 -4.34 1.65
N LEU A 196 -22.63 -3.74 0.82
CA LEU A 196 -23.65 -4.49 0.06
C LEU A 196 -23.01 -5.52 -0.89
N ILE A 197 -21.83 -5.24 -1.41
CA ILE A 197 -21.09 -6.17 -2.28
C ILE A 197 -19.97 -6.92 -1.52
N ASN A 198 -20.01 -6.90 -0.18
CA ASN A 198 -19.09 -7.60 0.71
C ASN A 198 -17.61 -7.25 0.49
N GLN A 199 -17.31 -5.98 0.20
CA GLN A 199 -15.96 -5.46 0.01
C GLN A 199 -15.41 -4.84 1.30
N ASN A 200 -14.20 -5.26 1.71
CA ASN A 200 -13.45 -4.59 2.76
C ASN A 200 -12.90 -3.25 2.27
N ILE A 201 -12.80 -2.27 3.17
CA ILE A 201 -12.37 -0.91 2.84
C ILE A 201 -11.11 -0.57 3.64
N TYR A 202 -10.00 -0.32 2.95
CA TYR A 202 -8.70 0.08 3.50
C TYR A 202 -8.47 1.55 3.19
N VAL A 203 -8.66 2.44 4.15
CA VAL A 203 -8.67 3.90 3.89
C VAL A 203 -7.31 4.52 4.11
N TRP A 204 -6.88 5.36 3.17
CA TRP A 204 -5.58 6.04 3.19
C TRP A 204 -5.69 7.54 2.84
N THR A 205 -4.72 8.37 3.15
CA THR A 205 -3.83 8.30 4.31
C THR A 205 -4.44 9.18 5.38
N ILE A 206 -4.67 8.68 6.57
CA ILE A 206 -5.36 9.41 7.64
C ILE A 206 -4.41 9.61 8.82
N ASN A 207 -4.03 10.86 9.09
CA ASN A 207 -3.07 11.23 10.13
C ASN A 207 -3.70 12.06 11.26
N ASP A 208 -4.93 12.55 11.07
CA ASP A 208 -5.67 13.30 12.08
C ASP A 208 -6.49 12.38 12.98
N GLU A 209 -6.39 12.55 14.29
CA GLU A 209 -7.05 11.72 15.30
C GLU A 209 -8.57 11.71 15.16
N LYS A 210 -9.18 12.88 14.98
CA LYS A 210 -10.64 13.01 14.87
C LYS A 210 -11.15 12.33 13.59
N LEU A 211 -10.37 12.44 12.52
CA LEU A 211 -10.68 11.81 11.25
C LEU A 211 -10.51 10.29 11.34
N MET A 212 -9.48 9.76 12.03
CA MET A 212 -9.31 8.35 12.32
C MET A 212 -10.56 7.79 13.02
N VAL A 213 -10.95 8.41 14.14
CA VAL A 213 -12.11 7.99 14.94
C VAL A 213 -13.40 8.07 14.11
N LYS A 214 -13.60 9.14 13.36
CA LYS A 214 -14.77 9.30 12.48
C LYS A 214 -14.85 8.21 11.42
N THR A 215 -13.72 7.88 10.78
CA THR A 215 -13.65 6.89 9.70
C THR A 215 -13.88 5.47 10.23
N VAL A 216 -13.29 5.13 11.38
CA VAL A 216 -13.54 3.82 12.03
C VAL A 216 -15.00 3.65 12.44
N LYS A 217 -15.65 4.71 12.94
CA LYS A 217 -17.11 4.68 13.25
C LYS A 217 -17.99 4.42 12.02
N GLN A 218 -17.53 4.72 10.83
CA GLN A 218 -18.21 4.36 9.59
C GLN A 218 -18.11 2.86 9.28
N GLY A 219 -17.18 2.14 9.96
CA GLY A 219 -17.00 0.69 9.87
C GLY A 219 -16.14 0.29 8.67
N VAL A 220 -15.05 1.00 8.44
CA VAL A 220 -14.00 0.57 7.54
C VAL A 220 -13.20 -0.57 8.16
N PHE A 221 -12.57 -1.40 7.34
CA PHE A 221 -11.80 -2.55 7.80
C PHE A 221 -10.40 -2.15 8.26
N ALA A 222 -9.73 -1.27 7.52
CA ALA A 222 -8.35 -0.86 7.82
C ALA A 222 -8.14 0.65 7.69
N LEU A 223 -7.17 1.17 8.45
CA LEU A 223 -6.61 2.52 8.34
C LEU A 223 -5.14 2.44 7.95
N ILE A 224 -4.77 3.12 6.86
CA ILE A 224 -3.39 3.33 6.42
C ILE A 224 -2.98 4.74 6.86
N THR A 225 -1.89 4.84 7.64
CA THR A 225 -1.49 6.09 8.31
C THR A 225 0.02 6.22 8.48
N ASP A 226 0.54 7.45 8.40
CA ASP A 226 1.91 7.78 8.78
C ASP A 226 2.07 7.82 10.31
N ARG A 227 0.95 7.99 11.04
CA ARG A 227 0.90 8.10 12.51
C ARG A 227 0.38 6.80 13.13
N SER A 228 1.08 5.70 12.84
CA SER A 228 0.73 4.37 13.38
C SER A 228 0.81 4.32 14.91
N ASP A 229 1.69 5.11 15.53
CA ASP A 229 1.77 5.32 16.98
C ASP A 229 0.44 5.84 17.55
N LEU A 230 -0.11 6.88 16.93
CA LEU A 230 -1.37 7.48 17.33
C LEU A 230 -2.55 6.52 17.12
N ALA A 231 -2.59 5.85 15.98
CA ALA A 231 -3.65 4.89 15.66
C ALA A 231 -3.65 3.70 16.64
N LEU A 232 -2.49 3.15 16.99
CA LEU A 232 -2.36 2.08 17.99
C LEU A 232 -2.84 2.56 19.36
N LYS A 233 -2.44 3.76 19.78
CA LYS A 233 -2.90 4.36 21.04
C LYS A 233 -4.43 4.50 21.08
N LEU A 234 -5.05 4.96 19.99
CA LEU A 234 -6.51 5.19 19.93
C LEU A 234 -7.33 3.90 19.94
N PHE A 235 -6.87 2.85 19.28
CA PHE A 235 -7.69 1.68 19.02
C PHE A 235 -7.20 0.39 19.68
N TYR A 236 -5.95 0.35 20.18
CA TYR A 236 -5.34 -0.86 20.74
C TYR A 236 -4.91 -0.71 22.20
N SER A 237 -4.77 0.53 22.73
CA SER A 237 -4.59 0.70 24.18
C SER A 237 -5.88 0.31 24.91
N ASN A 238 -5.75 -0.56 25.89
CA ASN A 238 -6.84 -0.99 26.78
C ASN A 238 -7.25 0.14 27.70
#